data_86c7a198bc21823b6efc6704e777f273
#
_entry.id   86c7a198bc21823b6efc6704e777f273
#
_cell.length_a   1.000
_cell.length_b   1.000
_cell.length_c   1.000
_cell.angle_alpha   90.00
_cell.angle_beta   90.00
_cell.angle_gamma   90.00
#
_symmetry.space_group_name_H-M   'P 1'
#
loop_
_entity.id
_entity.type
_entity.pdbx_description
1 polymer ?
#
loop_
_entity_poly.entity_id
_entity_poly.type
_entity_poly.pdbx_seq_one_letter_code
_entity_poly.pdbx_strand_id
1 'polypeptide(L)'
;VTEELANEFNKTEIYNKLKQERQLFDSQFSKKIDGKKKPKVLILMGLPGSYLAAGEKSYVGNLVKLAGGENIIKSKEEFSQLNLETALSEQPDFILRTAHAMPDEVMDMFRKEFSSNKSWQHFNAVKNNKVIDLDNKIFGMTAGFDYSDGLNFLYDTFYK
;
A
#
# COMPACT_ATOMS: atom_id res chain seq x y z
N VAL A 1 26.54 -32.40 12.24
CA VAL A 1 26.44 -32.29 10.78
C VAL A 1 25.07 -32.74 10.30
N THR A 2 24.55 -33.83 10.86
CA THR A 2 23.21 -34.33 10.50
C THR A 2 22.07 -33.44 11.03
N GLU A 3 22.28 -32.77 12.19
CA GLU A 3 21.28 -31.85 12.74
C GLU A 3 21.17 -30.56 11.90
N GLU A 4 22.28 -30.04 11.42
CA GLU A 4 22.29 -28.86 10.54
C GLU A 4 21.61 -29.13 9.21
N LEU A 5 21.85 -30.29 8.62
CA LEU A 5 21.19 -30.73 7.39
C LEU A 5 19.69 -30.91 7.59
N ALA A 6 19.27 -31.48 8.73
CA ALA A 6 17.85 -31.65 9.03
C ALA A 6 17.17 -30.30 9.24
N ASN A 7 17.84 -29.33 9.88
CA ASN A 7 17.29 -27.98 10.07
C ASN A 7 17.17 -27.22 8.75
N GLU A 8 18.14 -27.36 7.85
CA GLU A 8 18.04 -26.76 6.53
C GLU A 8 16.91 -27.38 5.68
N PHE A 9 16.74 -28.69 5.77
CA PHE A 9 15.62 -29.39 5.12
C PHE A 9 14.29 -28.91 5.65
N ASN A 10 14.13 -28.78 6.97
CA ASN A 10 12.91 -28.30 7.59
C ASN A 10 12.61 -26.86 7.21
N LYS A 11 13.61 -25.99 7.14
CA LYS A 11 13.46 -24.61 6.70
C LYS A 11 13.02 -24.53 5.24
N THR A 12 13.58 -25.38 4.38
CA THR A 12 13.23 -25.41 2.98
C THR A 12 11.79 -25.90 2.78
N GLU A 13 11.36 -26.93 3.51
CA GLU A 13 9.97 -27.40 3.47
C GLU A 13 8.98 -26.34 3.96
N ILE A 14 9.30 -25.67 5.06
CA ILE A 14 8.47 -24.58 5.59
C ILE A 14 8.39 -23.44 4.58
N TYR A 15 9.51 -23.06 3.99
CA TYR A 15 9.57 -22.01 2.98
C TYR A 15 8.72 -22.38 1.75
N ASN A 16 8.84 -23.59 1.25
CA ASN A 16 8.06 -24.07 0.12
C ASN A 16 6.56 -24.10 0.43
N LYS A 17 6.20 -24.54 1.62
CA LYS A 17 4.82 -24.58 2.08
C LYS A 17 4.22 -23.16 2.15
N LEU A 18 4.94 -22.23 2.73
CA LEU A 18 4.53 -20.83 2.80
C LEU A 18 4.39 -20.22 1.40
N LYS A 19 5.32 -20.54 0.52
CA LYS A 19 5.28 -20.08 -0.87
C LYS A 19 4.05 -20.62 -1.60
N GLN A 20 3.72 -21.90 -1.41
CA GLN A 20 2.54 -22.51 -1.99
C GLN A 20 1.25 -21.89 -1.45
N GLU A 21 1.17 -21.69 -0.14
CA GLU A 21 0.02 -21.04 0.49
C GLU A 21 -0.17 -19.62 -0.04
N ARG A 22 0.92 -18.88 -0.22
CA ARG A 22 0.90 -17.54 -0.78
C ARG A 22 0.44 -17.54 -2.23
N GLN A 23 0.91 -18.48 -3.03
CA GLN A 23 0.49 -18.61 -4.42
C GLN A 23 -1.00 -18.96 -4.53
N LEU A 24 -1.48 -19.86 -3.67
CA LEU A 24 -2.90 -20.20 -3.60
C LEU A 24 -3.74 -18.98 -3.21
N PHE A 25 -3.30 -18.26 -2.21
CA PHE A 25 -3.97 -17.03 -1.78
C PHE A 25 -4.01 -16.00 -2.90
N ASP A 26 -2.89 -15.76 -3.57
CA ASP A 26 -2.81 -14.81 -4.68
C ASP A 26 -3.73 -15.21 -5.83
N SER A 27 -3.79 -16.49 -6.17
CA SER A 27 -4.70 -17.03 -7.20
C SER A 27 -6.16 -16.81 -6.83
N GLN A 28 -6.54 -17.15 -5.61
CA GLN A 28 -7.91 -16.97 -5.13
C GLN A 28 -8.29 -15.50 -5.06
N PHE A 29 -7.36 -14.67 -4.59
CA PHE A 29 -7.57 -13.24 -4.50
C PHE A 29 -7.71 -12.60 -5.88
N SER A 30 -6.87 -13.01 -6.82
CA SER A 30 -6.93 -12.55 -8.21
C SER A 30 -8.28 -12.85 -8.85
N LYS A 31 -8.83 -14.04 -8.60
CA LYS A 31 -10.18 -14.41 -9.06
C LYS A 31 -11.25 -13.54 -8.41
N LYS A 32 -11.08 -13.21 -7.14
CA LYS A 32 -12.03 -12.41 -6.37
C LYS A 32 -12.15 -10.99 -6.92
N ILE A 33 -11.05 -10.42 -7.42
CA ILE A 33 -11.02 -9.06 -7.98
C ILE A 33 -11.23 -9.03 -9.50
N ASP A 34 -11.23 -10.17 -10.16
CA ASP A 34 -11.41 -10.26 -11.60
C ASP A 34 -12.76 -9.70 -12.00
N GLY A 35 -12.78 -8.88 -13.06
CA GLY A 35 -13.98 -8.23 -13.54
C GLY A 35 -14.42 -6.99 -12.75
N LYS A 36 -13.75 -6.67 -11.65
CA LYS A 36 -14.05 -5.45 -10.89
C LYS A 36 -13.30 -4.26 -11.48
N LYS A 37 -13.92 -3.08 -11.41
CA LYS A 37 -13.29 -1.83 -11.85
C LYS A 37 -12.09 -1.53 -10.97
N LYS A 38 -10.94 -1.24 -11.58
CA LYS A 38 -9.73 -0.87 -10.85
C LYS A 38 -9.82 0.58 -10.37
N PRO A 39 -9.82 0.84 -9.05
CA PRO A 39 -9.79 2.21 -8.56
C PRO A 39 -8.42 2.82 -8.79
N LYS A 40 -8.38 4.12 -9.05
CA LYS A 40 -7.12 4.86 -9.10
C LYS A 40 -6.72 5.22 -7.67
N VAL A 41 -5.47 4.99 -7.33
CA VAL A 41 -4.96 5.14 -5.96
C VAL A 41 -3.70 6.00 -5.97
N LEU A 42 -3.67 6.98 -5.08
CA LEU A 42 -2.48 7.75 -4.76
C LEU A 42 -1.99 7.30 -3.39
N ILE A 43 -0.73 6.91 -3.30
CA ILE A 43 -0.12 6.45 -2.05
C ILE A 43 0.92 7.48 -1.60
N LEU A 44 0.77 7.95 -0.36
CA LEU A 44 1.69 8.90 0.25
C LEU A 44 2.46 8.22 1.38
N MET A 45 3.79 8.29 1.30
CA MET A 45 4.69 7.83 2.36
C MET A 45 5.11 9.05 3.18
N GLY A 46 4.67 9.12 4.42
CA GLY A 46 5.01 10.22 5.31
C GLY A 46 6.32 10.02 6.04
N LEU A 47 7.05 11.10 6.14
CA LEU A 47 8.26 11.23 6.94
C LEU A 47 8.07 12.40 7.90
N PRO A 48 8.77 12.46 9.03
CA PRO A 48 8.67 13.64 9.88
C PRO A 48 8.98 14.94 9.10
N GLY A 49 7.97 15.80 8.96
CA GLY A 49 8.09 17.08 8.26
C GLY A 49 7.96 17.05 6.75
N SER A 50 7.78 15.88 6.12
CA SER A 50 7.62 15.78 4.67
C SER A 50 6.90 14.50 4.25
N TYR A 51 6.67 14.36 2.94
CA TYR A 51 6.08 13.14 2.40
C TYR A 51 6.52 12.92 0.97
N LEU A 52 6.49 11.66 0.53
CA LEU A 52 6.81 11.25 -0.84
C LEU A 52 5.65 10.46 -1.41
N ALA A 53 5.56 10.39 -2.73
CA ALA A 53 4.62 9.50 -3.40
C ALA A 53 5.25 8.11 -3.54
N ALA A 54 4.50 7.09 -3.21
CA ALA A 54 4.94 5.71 -3.34
C ALA A 54 4.55 5.14 -4.70
N GLY A 55 5.52 4.60 -5.43
CA GLY A 55 5.33 3.98 -6.73
C GLY A 55 4.96 2.50 -6.62
N GLU A 56 4.82 1.85 -7.78
CA GLU A 56 4.46 0.42 -7.86
C GLU A 56 5.52 -0.50 -7.25
N LYS A 57 6.77 -0.06 -7.19
CA LYS A 57 7.87 -0.84 -6.62
C LYS A 57 7.92 -0.81 -5.11
N SER A 58 7.18 0.10 -4.46
CA SER A 58 7.09 0.13 -3.01
C SER A 58 6.28 -1.06 -2.49
N TYR A 59 6.48 -1.40 -1.22
CA TYR A 59 5.71 -2.50 -0.58
C TYR A 59 4.20 -2.26 -0.67
N VAL A 60 3.76 -1.08 -0.27
CA VAL A 60 2.34 -0.71 -0.32
C VAL A 60 1.84 -0.63 -1.77
N GLY A 61 2.66 -0.09 -2.68
CA GLY A 61 2.33 -0.02 -4.11
C GLY A 61 2.12 -1.40 -4.72
N ASN A 62 2.95 -2.36 -4.35
CA ASN A 62 2.80 -3.75 -4.78
C ASN A 62 1.51 -4.37 -4.23
N LEU A 63 1.19 -4.12 -2.96
CA LEU A 63 -0.06 -4.59 -2.36
C LEU A 63 -1.29 -3.99 -3.04
N VAL A 64 -1.26 -2.72 -3.35
CA VAL A 64 -2.35 -2.03 -4.07
C VAL A 64 -2.55 -2.66 -5.45
N LYS A 65 -1.48 -2.93 -6.17
CA LYS A 65 -1.54 -3.59 -7.48
C LYS A 65 -2.17 -4.98 -7.37
N LEU A 66 -1.76 -5.76 -6.38
CA LEU A 66 -2.29 -7.10 -6.16
C LEU A 66 -3.76 -7.07 -5.71
N ALA A 67 -4.16 -6.02 -5.01
CA ALA A 67 -5.56 -5.82 -4.61
C ALA A 67 -6.44 -5.31 -5.76
N GLY A 68 -5.88 -5.07 -6.93
CA GLY A 68 -6.60 -4.60 -8.11
C GLY A 68 -6.65 -3.09 -8.27
N GLY A 69 -5.94 -2.32 -7.42
CA GLY A 69 -5.86 -0.87 -7.56
C GLY A 69 -4.86 -0.44 -8.64
N GLU A 70 -5.10 0.72 -9.23
CA GLU A 70 -4.18 1.33 -10.17
C GLU A 70 -3.45 2.49 -9.50
N ASN A 71 -2.13 2.34 -9.32
CA ASN A 71 -1.31 3.42 -8.77
C ASN A 71 -1.13 4.52 -9.83
N ILE A 72 -1.53 5.74 -9.49
CA ILE A 72 -1.39 6.87 -10.43
C ILE A 72 0.08 7.32 -10.60
N ILE A 73 0.96 6.90 -9.69
CA ILE A 73 2.38 7.24 -9.75
C ILE A 73 3.09 6.17 -10.60
N LYS A 74 3.49 6.55 -11.79
CA LYS A 74 4.12 5.65 -12.78
C LYS A 74 5.65 5.77 -12.77
N SER A 75 6.22 6.07 -11.61
CA SER A 75 7.67 6.20 -11.45
C SER A 75 8.34 4.82 -11.44
N LYS A 76 9.55 4.75 -11.97
CA LYS A 76 10.41 3.58 -11.88
C LYS A 76 11.06 3.46 -10.49
N GLU A 77 11.00 4.53 -9.71
CA GLU A 77 11.53 4.57 -8.35
C GLU A 77 10.49 4.09 -7.35
N GLU A 78 10.96 3.55 -6.24
CA GLU A 78 10.09 3.12 -5.14
C GLU A 78 9.33 4.31 -4.56
N PHE A 79 10.01 5.44 -4.37
CA PHE A 79 9.43 6.69 -3.89
C PHE A 79 9.90 7.84 -4.75
N SER A 80 9.03 8.82 -4.96
CA SER A 80 9.35 10.02 -5.73
C SER A 80 8.66 11.24 -5.16
N GLN A 81 9.11 12.42 -5.54
CA GLN A 81 8.44 13.64 -5.15
C GLN A 81 7.06 13.71 -5.81
N LEU A 82 6.07 14.11 -5.04
CA LEU A 82 4.71 14.25 -5.55
C LEU A 82 4.56 15.55 -6.31
N ASN A 83 4.06 15.45 -7.55
CA ASN A 83 3.57 16.60 -8.29
C ASN A 83 2.05 16.68 -8.10
N LEU A 84 1.61 17.66 -7.31
CA LEU A 84 0.19 17.81 -6.97
C LEU A 84 -0.68 18.10 -8.20
N GLU A 85 -0.18 18.86 -9.16
CA GLU A 85 -0.93 19.15 -10.38
C GLU A 85 -1.19 17.89 -11.20
N THR A 86 -0.18 17.05 -11.37
CA THR A 86 -0.30 15.78 -12.09
C THR A 86 -1.26 14.84 -11.36
N ALA A 87 -1.11 14.72 -10.04
CA ALA A 87 -1.98 13.89 -9.23
C ALA A 87 -3.43 14.37 -9.28
N LEU A 88 -3.63 15.69 -9.23
CA LEU A 88 -4.96 16.28 -9.32
C LEU A 88 -5.61 16.00 -10.67
N SER A 89 -4.85 16.08 -11.76
CA SER A 89 -5.38 15.80 -13.11
C SER A 89 -5.81 14.34 -13.26
N GLU A 90 -5.16 13.41 -12.55
CA GLU A 90 -5.51 12.00 -12.56
C GLU A 90 -6.75 11.69 -11.70
N GLN A 91 -7.08 12.54 -10.73
CA GLN A 91 -8.23 12.40 -9.82
C GLN A 91 -8.32 10.97 -9.27
N PRO A 92 -7.41 10.60 -8.35
CA PRO A 92 -7.47 9.26 -7.75
C PRO A 92 -8.76 9.07 -6.97
N ASP A 93 -9.27 7.85 -7.01
CA ASP A 93 -10.47 7.48 -6.26
C ASP A 93 -10.18 7.34 -4.76
N PHE A 94 -8.95 6.96 -4.41
CA PHE A 94 -8.50 6.80 -3.03
C PHE A 94 -7.13 7.44 -2.84
N ILE A 95 -6.92 8.00 -1.66
CA ILE A 95 -5.61 8.46 -1.21
C ILE A 95 -5.24 7.65 0.02
N LEU A 96 -4.15 6.90 -0.05
CA LEU A 96 -3.65 6.11 1.06
C LEU A 96 -2.45 6.83 1.68
N ARG A 97 -2.49 7.02 2.99
CA ARG A 97 -1.40 7.66 3.73
C ARG A 97 -0.76 6.64 4.67
N THR A 98 0.54 6.51 4.59
CA THR A 98 1.30 5.61 5.44
C THR A 98 2.49 6.33 6.05
N ALA A 99 3.00 5.84 7.16
CA ALA A 99 4.14 6.42 7.86
C ALA A 99 5.31 5.44 7.84
N HIS A 100 6.50 5.96 7.49
CA HIS A 100 7.74 5.18 7.56
C HIS A 100 8.24 5.07 9.02
N ALA A 101 8.14 6.18 9.76
CA ALA A 101 8.56 6.27 11.16
C ALA A 101 7.69 7.30 11.86
N MET A 102 7.63 7.26 13.19
CA MET A 102 6.92 8.22 14.02
C MET A 102 5.49 8.46 13.54
N PRO A 103 4.64 7.40 13.54
CA PRO A 103 3.31 7.46 12.89
C PRO A 103 2.41 8.59 13.43
N ASP A 104 2.46 8.91 14.71
CA ASP A 104 1.62 9.95 15.28
C ASP A 104 1.99 11.33 14.73
N GLU A 105 3.30 11.64 14.68
CA GLU A 105 3.79 12.91 14.14
C GLU A 105 3.52 13.02 12.64
N VAL A 106 3.68 11.94 11.92
CA VAL A 106 3.44 11.89 10.47
C VAL A 106 1.97 12.09 10.17
N MET A 107 1.09 11.46 10.91
CA MET A 107 -0.36 11.63 10.71
C MET A 107 -0.82 13.04 11.05
N ASP A 108 -0.26 13.66 12.09
CA ASP A 108 -0.52 15.07 12.41
C ASP A 108 -0.03 15.99 11.28
N MET A 109 1.14 15.70 10.72
CA MET A 109 1.67 16.44 9.57
C MET A 109 0.71 16.34 8.38
N PHE A 110 0.20 15.15 8.07
CA PHE A 110 -0.76 14.97 6.99
C PHE A 110 -2.07 15.72 7.24
N ARG A 111 -2.59 15.71 8.45
CA ARG A 111 -3.80 16.45 8.79
C ARG A 111 -3.60 17.95 8.55
N LYS A 112 -2.49 18.50 8.98
CA LYS A 112 -2.13 19.90 8.76
C LYS A 112 -1.98 20.21 7.27
N GLU A 113 -1.25 19.38 6.54
CA GLU A 113 -1.04 19.53 5.10
C GLU A 113 -2.37 19.54 4.35
N PHE A 114 -3.22 18.58 4.61
CA PHE A 114 -4.50 18.43 3.92
C PHE A 114 -5.50 19.54 4.28
N SER A 115 -5.39 20.12 5.48
CA SER A 115 -6.26 21.23 5.89
C SER A 115 -5.73 22.59 5.45
N SER A 116 -4.41 22.80 5.41
CA SER A 116 -3.80 24.09 5.09
C SER A 116 -3.54 24.28 3.60
N ASN A 117 -3.22 23.22 2.88
CA ASN A 117 -2.96 23.28 1.45
C ASN A 117 -4.25 23.06 0.68
N LYS A 118 -4.79 24.13 0.13
CA LYS A 118 -6.08 24.12 -0.57
C LYS A 118 -6.13 23.20 -1.78
N SER A 119 -4.98 22.88 -2.37
CA SER A 119 -4.90 21.97 -3.51
C SER A 119 -5.49 20.61 -3.19
N TRP A 120 -5.34 20.13 -1.95
CA TRP A 120 -5.91 18.85 -1.53
C TRP A 120 -7.43 18.85 -1.54
N GLN A 121 -8.06 20.02 -1.33
CA GLN A 121 -9.51 20.14 -1.32
C GLN A 121 -10.16 19.94 -2.70
N HIS A 122 -9.36 20.01 -3.76
CA HIS A 122 -9.83 19.77 -5.14
C HIS A 122 -9.83 18.28 -5.52
N PHE A 123 -9.23 17.43 -4.69
CA PHE A 123 -9.24 15.98 -4.93
C PHE A 123 -10.61 15.39 -4.60
N ASN A 124 -11.18 14.63 -5.52
CA ASN A 124 -12.44 13.93 -5.28
C ASN A 124 -12.36 12.97 -4.10
N ALA A 125 -11.22 12.31 -3.92
CA ALA A 125 -10.99 11.41 -2.78
C ALA A 125 -11.09 12.15 -1.45
N VAL A 126 -10.61 13.40 -1.38
CA VAL A 126 -10.73 14.21 -0.16
C VAL A 126 -12.18 14.64 0.06
N LYS A 127 -12.86 15.07 -1.00
CA LYS A 127 -14.26 15.50 -0.92
C LYS A 127 -15.18 14.35 -0.50
N ASN A 128 -14.88 13.14 -0.91
CA ASN A 128 -15.69 11.95 -0.67
C ASN A 128 -15.26 11.15 0.56
N ASN A 129 -14.33 11.66 1.36
CA ASN A 129 -13.76 10.98 2.54
C ASN A 129 -13.12 9.63 2.19
N LYS A 130 -12.43 9.58 1.07
CA LYS A 130 -11.70 8.39 0.60
C LYS A 130 -10.19 8.50 0.87
N VAL A 131 -9.81 9.27 1.87
CA VAL A 131 -8.44 9.35 2.37
C VAL A 131 -8.31 8.37 3.52
N ILE A 132 -7.46 7.36 3.34
CA ILE A 132 -7.33 6.23 4.27
C ILE A 132 -5.94 6.26 4.89
N ASP A 133 -5.90 6.27 6.21
CA ASP A 133 -4.64 6.14 6.96
C ASP A 133 -4.37 4.66 7.18
N LEU A 134 -3.26 4.17 6.62
CA LEU A 134 -2.90 2.77 6.72
C LEU A 134 -2.23 2.47 8.05
N ASP A 135 -2.64 1.36 8.66
CA ASP A 135 -2.06 0.92 9.93
C ASP A 135 -0.60 0.52 9.71
N ASN A 136 0.30 1.19 10.45
CA ASN A 136 1.73 0.94 10.37
C ASN A 136 2.10 -0.50 10.74
N LYS A 137 1.28 -1.18 11.53
CA LYS A 137 1.48 -2.59 11.88
C LYS A 137 1.25 -3.51 10.70
N ILE A 138 0.31 -3.19 9.83
CA ILE A 138 -0.03 -4.00 8.64
C ILE A 138 0.80 -3.59 7.44
N PHE A 139 1.03 -2.28 7.28
CA PHE A 139 1.68 -1.71 6.10
C PHE A 139 3.08 -1.15 6.37
N GLY A 140 3.67 -1.46 7.53
CA GLY A 140 5.03 -1.08 7.84
C GLY A 140 6.04 -1.77 6.94
N MET A 141 7.24 -1.20 6.83
CA MET A 141 8.27 -1.69 5.92
C MET A 141 8.95 -2.98 6.38
N THR A 142 8.55 -3.55 7.50
CA THR A 142 9.12 -4.80 8.00
C THR A 142 8.42 -5.99 7.37
N ALA A 143 9.21 -6.83 6.72
CA ALA A 143 8.78 -8.03 6.00
C ALA A 143 8.31 -9.16 6.93
N GLY A 144 7.61 -8.87 8.01
CA GLY A 144 7.12 -9.87 8.96
C GLY A 144 5.62 -9.94 9.08
N PHE A 145 4.91 -9.14 8.33
CA PHE A 145 3.50 -9.00 8.47
C PHE A 145 2.70 -9.83 7.52
N ASP A 146 1.52 -10.18 7.92
CA ASP A 146 0.54 -10.88 7.14
C ASP A 146 0.17 -10.10 5.89
N TYR A 147 0.88 -10.43 4.83
CA TYR A 147 0.62 -10.00 3.48
C TYR A 147 -0.87 -10.15 3.10
N SER A 148 -1.50 -11.23 3.54
CA SER A 148 -2.92 -11.49 3.31
C SER A 148 -3.83 -10.49 4.05
N ASP A 149 -3.47 -10.07 5.26
CA ASP A 149 -4.23 -9.06 6.00
C ASP A 149 -4.21 -7.72 5.30
N GLY A 150 -3.06 -7.31 4.77
CA GLY A 150 -2.94 -6.11 3.97
C GLY A 150 -3.80 -6.14 2.72
N LEU A 151 -3.76 -7.24 1.98
CA LEU A 151 -4.58 -7.42 0.77
C LEU A 151 -6.07 -7.43 1.07
N ASN A 152 -6.49 -8.10 2.13
CA ASN A 152 -7.89 -8.13 2.54
C ASN A 152 -8.38 -6.74 2.97
N PHE A 153 -7.56 -6.00 3.70
CA PHE A 153 -7.88 -4.63 4.08
C PHE A 153 -8.09 -3.75 2.84
N LEU A 154 -7.19 -3.84 1.88
CA LEU A 154 -7.30 -3.06 0.64
C LEU A 154 -8.51 -3.47 -0.19
N TYR A 155 -8.79 -4.76 -0.27
CA TYR A 155 -9.97 -5.27 -0.95
C TYR A 155 -11.24 -4.68 -0.35
N ASP A 156 -11.36 -4.73 0.97
CA ASP A 156 -12.52 -4.19 1.67
C ASP A 156 -12.63 -2.68 1.48
N THR A 157 -11.51 -1.98 1.45
CA THR A 157 -11.46 -0.53 1.22
C THR A 157 -11.92 -0.17 -0.19
N PHE A 158 -11.47 -0.92 -1.19
CA PHE A 158 -11.73 -0.60 -2.60
C PHE A 158 -13.10 -1.04 -3.09
N TYR A 159 -13.63 -2.14 -2.58
CA TYR A 159 -14.80 -2.82 -3.17
C TYR A 159 -15.99 -2.98 -2.23
N LYS A 160 -15.84 -2.64 -0.98
CA LYS A 160 -16.94 -2.61 -0.01
C LYS A 160 -17.21 -1.20 0.49
#